data_633a047d0871b6bd1ea360ddb4e1b9ce
#
_entry.id   633a047d0871b6bd1ea360ddb4e1b9ce
#
_cell.length_a   1.000
_cell.length_b   1.000
_cell.length_c   1.000
_cell.angle_alpha   90.00
_cell.angle_beta   90.00
_cell.angle_gamma   90.00
#
_symmetry.space_group_name_H-M   'P 1'
#
loop_
_entity.id
_entity.type
_entity.pdbx_description
1 polymer ?
#
loop_
_entity_poly.entity_id
_entity_poly.type
_entity_poly.pdbx_seq_one_letter_code
_entity_poly.pdbx_strand_id
1 'polypeptide(L)'
;MSFFDAVASAFQKYFDFSGRSSRSEFWWFFLFCILLYMLAFSLSINEIGEPDSSNPEKFLSQALTSWFGIAVILTLIPSISVSVRRFHDINMSGWWYVALQVAPSILAQFLFIFSFISFMTLFAYLYFMCAEGGEENQYGSNPLKNKEPL
;
A
#
# COMPACT_ATOMS: atom_id res chain seq x y z
N MET A 1 -5.81 2.58 -17.82
CA MET A 1 -5.31 1.27 -17.34
C MET A 1 -6.49 0.51 -16.81
N SER A 2 -6.70 -0.75 -17.21
CA SER A 2 -7.77 -1.58 -16.66
C SER A 2 -7.42 -2.08 -15.26
N PHE A 3 -8.41 -2.61 -14.54
CA PHE A 3 -8.21 -3.23 -13.22
C PHE A 3 -7.17 -4.37 -13.26
N PHE A 4 -7.33 -5.28 -14.22
CA PHE A 4 -6.42 -6.42 -14.36
C PHE A 4 -5.00 -6.02 -14.75
N ASP A 5 -4.85 -5.01 -15.64
CA ASP A 5 -3.53 -4.50 -16.00
C ASP A 5 -2.82 -3.86 -14.81
N ALA A 6 -3.56 -3.17 -13.95
CA ALA A 6 -3.00 -2.52 -12.77
C ALA A 6 -2.47 -3.55 -11.76
N VAL A 7 -3.26 -4.60 -11.49
CA VAL A 7 -2.85 -5.70 -10.61
C VAL A 7 -1.65 -6.43 -11.20
N ALA A 8 -1.69 -6.78 -12.49
CA ALA A 8 -0.56 -7.44 -13.17
C ALA A 8 0.71 -6.58 -13.12
N SER A 9 0.61 -5.27 -13.42
CA SER A 9 1.73 -4.34 -13.36
C SER A 9 2.34 -4.25 -11.96
N ALA A 10 1.50 -4.20 -10.91
CA ALA A 10 1.99 -4.14 -9.53
C ALA A 10 2.78 -5.39 -9.13
N PHE A 11 2.31 -6.57 -9.52
CA PHE A 11 3.03 -7.83 -9.24
C PHE A 11 4.24 -8.04 -10.15
N GLN A 12 4.22 -7.61 -11.41
CA GLN A 12 5.40 -7.64 -12.29
C GLN A 12 6.51 -6.74 -11.77
N LYS A 13 6.15 -5.61 -11.17
CA LYS A 13 7.07 -4.63 -10.57
C LYS A 13 7.18 -4.80 -9.05
N TYR A 14 7.16 -6.03 -8.58
CA TYR A 14 7.07 -6.38 -7.15
C TYR A 14 8.13 -5.67 -6.30
N PHE A 15 9.39 -5.71 -6.74
CA PHE A 15 10.55 -5.08 -6.09
C PHE A 15 11.06 -3.84 -6.83
N ASP A 16 10.32 -3.35 -7.82
CA ASP A 16 10.73 -2.18 -8.59
C ASP A 16 10.15 -0.90 -7.95
N PHE A 17 11.00 -0.21 -7.24
CA PHE A 17 10.69 1.07 -6.60
C PHE A 17 11.06 2.27 -7.48
N SER A 18 11.62 2.02 -8.67
CA SER A 18 12.02 3.04 -9.63
C SER A 18 10.87 3.44 -10.55
N GLY A 19 11.05 4.54 -11.30
CA GLY A 19 10.05 5.01 -12.24
C GLY A 19 8.81 5.62 -11.58
N ARG A 20 7.70 5.64 -12.33
CA ARG A 20 6.46 6.35 -11.96
C ARG A 20 5.24 5.43 -12.08
N SER A 21 4.23 5.67 -11.24
CA SER A 21 2.93 4.99 -11.29
C SER A 21 1.79 5.98 -11.47
N SER A 22 0.87 5.69 -12.38
CA SER A 22 -0.31 6.53 -12.62
C SER A 22 -1.33 6.40 -11.48
N ARG A 23 -2.23 7.43 -11.35
CA ARG A 23 -3.37 7.37 -10.41
C ARG A 23 -4.20 6.11 -10.59
N SER A 24 -4.52 5.75 -11.83
CA SER A 24 -5.32 4.55 -12.13
C SER A 24 -4.62 3.26 -11.72
N GLU A 25 -3.29 3.15 -11.86
CA GLU A 25 -2.52 1.99 -11.39
C GLU A 25 -2.62 1.85 -9.88
N PHE A 26 -2.39 2.94 -9.14
CA PHE A 26 -2.47 2.96 -7.69
C PHE A 26 -3.86 2.59 -7.18
N TRP A 27 -4.93 3.29 -7.66
CA TRP A 27 -6.28 3.11 -7.13
C TRP A 27 -6.90 1.75 -7.48
N TRP A 28 -6.63 1.20 -8.66
CA TRP A 28 -7.06 -0.16 -9.01
C TRP A 28 -6.36 -1.22 -8.18
N PHE A 29 -5.06 -1.07 -7.94
CA PHE A 29 -4.34 -1.99 -7.08
C PHE A 29 -4.77 -1.87 -5.60
N PHE A 30 -5.04 -0.65 -5.13
CA PHE A 30 -5.59 -0.41 -3.80
C PHE A 30 -6.96 -1.08 -3.62
N LEU A 31 -7.86 -0.94 -4.60
CA LEU A 31 -9.15 -1.63 -4.61
C LEU A 31 -8.98 -3.15 -4.58
N PHE A 32 -8.05 -3.69 -5.37
CA PHE A 32 -7.72 -5.12 -5.34
C PHE A 32 -7.32 -5.57 -3.94
N CYS A 33 -6.43 -4.84 -3.26
CA CYS A 33 -6.01 -5.15 -1.88
C CYS A 33 -7.20 -5.14 -0.91
N ILE A 34 -8.11 -4.15 -1.00
CA ILE A 34 -9.31 -4.11 -0.15
C ILE A 34 -10.16 -5.36 -0.37
N LEU A 35 -10.47 -5.70 -1.61
CA LEU A 35 -11.32 -6.87 -1.92
C LEU A 35 -10.66 -8.18 -1.47
N LEU A 36 -9.34 -8.30 -1.69
CA LEU A 36 -8.56 -9.46 -1.25
C LEU A 36 -8.57 -9.57 0.27
N TYR A 37 -8.37 -8.46 1.00
CA TYR A 37 -8.35 -8.47 2.46
C TYR A 37 -9.73 -8.77 3.05
N MET A 38 -10.81 -8.25 2.48
CA MET A 38 -12.18 -8.59 2.90
C MET A 38 -12.47 -10.08 2.72
N LEU A 39 -12.11 -10.65 1.56
CA LEU A 39 -12.26 -12.08 1.29
C LEU A 39 -11.40 -12.91 2.25
N ALA A 40 -10.11 -12.60 2.36
CA ALA A 40 -9.19 -13.33 3.21
C ALA A 40 -9.58 -13.24 4.69
N PHE A 41 -10.04 -12.09 5.16
CA PHE A 41 -10.56 -11.92 6.52
C PHE A 41 -11.80 -12.79 6.78
N SER A 42 -12.75 -12.83 5.84
CA SER A 42 -13.95 -13.65 5.97
C SER A 42 -13.63 -15.15 6.06
N LEU A 43 -12.60 -15.60 5.34
CA LEU A 43 -12.13 -16.99 5.42
C LEU A 43 -11.37 -17.28 6.73
N SER A 44 -10.70 -16.29 7.29
CA SER A 44 -9.88 -16.43 8.49
C SER A 44 -10.65 -16.30 9.81
N ILE A 45 -11.90 -15.84 9.79
CA ILE A 45 -12.65 -15.48 10.99
C ILE A 45 -12.80 -16.64 11.98
N ASN A 46 -12.81 -17.88 11.48
CA ASN A 46 -12.89 -19.09 12.31
C ASN A 46 -11.51 -19.69 12.66
N GLU A 47 -10.44 -19.21 12.03
CA GLU A 47 -9.07 -19.70 12.23
C GLU A 47 -8.32 -18.88 13.26
N ILE A 48 -8.61 -17.57 13.33
CA ILE A 48 -8.01 -16.66 14.29
C ILE A 48 -8.81 -16.78 15.59
N GLY A 49 -8.20 -17.38 16.62
CA GLY A 49 -8.81 -17.46 17.94
C GLY A 49 -8.93 -16.11 18.64
N GLU A 50 -9.63 -16.10 19.78
CA GLU A 50 -9.71 -14.91 20.62
C GLU A 50 -8.30 -14.45 21.08
N PRO A 51 -8.07 -13.13 21.16
CA PRO A 51 -6.80 -12.59 21.66
C PRO A 51 -6.58 -13.05 23.10
N ASP A 52 -5.57 -13.89 23.30
CA ASP A 52 -5.16 -14.37 24.61
C ASP A 52 -3.96 -13.56 25.13
N SER A 53 -4.19 -12.73 26.13
CA SER A 53 -3.14 -11.92 26.74
C SER A 53 -2.04 -12.74 27.42
N SER A 54 -2.32 -14.01 27.77
CA SER A 54 -1.33 -14.91 28.37
C SER A 54 -0.40 -15.56 27.33
N ASN A 55 -0.82 -15.60 26.05
CA ASN A 55 -0.07 -16.20 24.93
C ASN A 55 -0.11 -15.34 23.66
N PRO A 56 0.47 -14.12 23.68
CA PRO A 56 0.43 -13.22 22.52
C PRO A 56 1.15 -13.79 21.29
N GLU A 57 2.17 -14.64 21.49
CA GLU A 57 2.89 -15.29 20.40
C GLU A 57 2.03 -16.28 19.62
N LYS A 58 1.14 -16.99 20.31
CA LYS A 58 0.20 -17.92 19.68
C LYS A 58 -0.81 -17.16 18.81
N PHE A 59 -1.36 -16.06 19.31
CA PHE A 59 -2.27 -15.21 18.55
C PHE A 59 -1.57 -14.63 17.31
N LEU A 60 -0.35 -14.11 17.47
CA LEU A 60 0.43 -13.58 16.36
C LEU A 60 0.74 -14.63 15.30
N SER A 61 1.14 -15.83 15.71
CA SER A 61 1.41 -16.94 14.77
C SER A 61 0.16 -17.34 14.00
N GLN A 62 -0.98 -17.46 14.67
CA GLN A 62 -2.27 -17.77 14.03
C GLN A 62 -2.68 -16.66 13.04
N ALA A 63 -2.53 -15.39 13.43
CA ALA A 63 -2.83 -14.27 12.56
C ALA A 63 -1.94 -14.24 11.30
N LEU A 64 -0.65 -14.51 11.44
CA LEU A 64 0.29 -14.53 10.31
C LEU A 64 0.09 -15.73 9.38
N THR A 65 -0.34 -16.87 9.88
CA THR A 65 -0.59 -18.10 9.09
C THR A 65 -2.01 -18.17 8.54
N SER A 66 -2.91 -17.30 8.98
CA SER A 66 -4.27 -17.20 8.44
C SER A 66 -4.26 -16.70 6.98
N TRP A 67 -5.36 -16.91 6.26
CA TRP A 67 -5.54 -16.38 4.90
C TRP A 67 -5.34 -14.86 4.84
N PHE A 68 -5.79 -14.15 5.87
CA PHE A 68 -5.60 -12.71 5.98
C PHE A 68 -4.12 -12.33 6.12
N GLY A 69 -3.39 -12.99 7.01
CA GLY A 69 -1.95 -12.75 7.18
C GLY A 69 -1.15 -13.04 5.92
N ILE A 70 -1.44 -14.16 5.24
CA ILE A 70 -0.81 -14.52 3.96
C ILE A 70 -1.10 -13.44 2.90
N ALA A 71 -2.35 -12.99 2.77
CA ALA A 71 -2.73 -11.94 1.82
C ALA A 71 -1.96 -10.63 2.08
N VAL A 72 -1.85 -10.21 3.35
CA VAL A 72 -1.08 -9.03 3.75
C VAL A 72 0.40 -9.17 3.39
N ILE A 73 1.03 -10.30 3.72
CA ILE A 73 2.45 -10.55 3.43
C ILE A 73 2.72 -10.51 1.92
N LEU A 74 1.87 -11.15 1.11
CA LEU A 74 2.02 -11.20 -0.34
C LEU A 74 1.85 -9.84 -1.03
N THR A 75 1.01 -8.97 -0.47
CA THR A 75 0.73 -7.65 -1.07
C THR A 75 1.55 -6.51 -0.47
N LEU A 76 2.27 -6.74 0.64
CA LEU A 76 3.01 -5.72 1.35
C LEU A 76 4.02 -5.01 0.45
N ILE A 77 4.90 -5.76 -0.19
CA ILE A 77 5.96 -5.19 -1.03
C ILE A 77 5.40 -4.48 -2.27
N PRO A 78 4.49 -5.09 -3.08
CA PRO A 78 3.90 -4.37 -4.21
C PRO A 78 3.11 -3.13 -3.78
N SER A 79 2.46 -3.11 -2.61
CA SER A 79 1.79 -1.91 -2.09
C SER A 79 2.78 -0.77 -1.83
N ILE A 80 3.93 -1.09 -1.23
CA ILE A 80 5.00 -0.11 -1.02
C ILE A 80 5.56 0.36 -2.36
N SER A 81 5.86 -0.57 -3.29
CA SER A 81 6.42 -0.27 -4.60
C SER A 81 5.52 0.67 -5.41
N VAL A 82 4.22 0.38 -5.51
CA VAL A 82 3.24 1.23 -6.21
C VAL A 82 3.14 2.60 -5.53
N SER A 83 3.14 2.67 -4.19
CA SER A 83 3.07 3.93 -3.43
C SER A 83 4.31 4.81 -3.65
N VAL A 84 5.50 4.23 -3.58
CA VAL A 84 6.76 4.94 -3.85
C VAL A 84 6.77 5.50 -5.27
N ARG A 85 6.43 4.68 -6.27
CA ARG A 85 6.35 5.12 -7.67
C ARG A 85 5.27 6.18 -7.88
N ARG A 86 4.22 6.20 -7.04
CA ARG A 86 3.20 7.24 -7.07
C ARG A 86 3.71 8.57 -6.49
N PHE A 87 4.53 8.55 -5.43
CA PHE A 87 5.24 9.75 -4.96
C PHE A 87 6.22 10.28 -6.02
N HIS A 88 6.92 9.40 -6.72
CA HIS A 88 7.78 9.79 -7.83
C HIS A 88 7.00 10.48 -8.96
N ASP A 89 5.75 10.08 -9.23
CA ASP A 89 4.91 10.68 -10.26
C ASP A 89 4.56 12.15 -9.98
N ILE A 90 4.44 12.53 -8.72
CA ILE A 90 4.26 13.92 -8.27
C ILE A 90 5.58 14.63 -7.92
N ASN A 91 6.71 14.10 -8.39
CA ASN A 91 8.07 14.62 -8.17
C ASN A 91 8.50 14.67 -6.69
N MET A 92 7.97 13.78 -5.86
CA MET A 92 8.35 13.62 -4.46
C MET A 92 9.18 12.36 -4.26
N SER A 93 10.08 12.37 -3.28
CA SER A 93 10.87 11.19 -2.91
C SER A 93 9.99 10.10 -2.30
N GLY A 94 10.31 8.82 -2.58
CA GLY A 94 9.65 7.67 -1.94
C GLY A 94 9.77 7.63 -0.41
N TRP A 95 10.70 8.37 0.18
CA TRP A 95 10.82 8.52 1.64
C TRP A 95 9.58 9.15 2.30
N TRP A 96 8.76 9.86 1.53
CA TRP A 96 7.47 10.37 2.00
C TRP A 96 6.52 9.25 2.40
N TYR A 97 6.61 8.07 1.77
CA TYR A 97 5.85 6.91 2.23
C TYR A 97 6.23 6.52 3.67
N VAL A 98 7.53 6.49 3.97
CA VAL A 98 8.02 6.18 5.31
C VAL A 98 7.56 7.25 6.31
N ALA A 99 7.68 8.53 5.94
CA ALA A 99 7.31 9.65 6.81
C ALA A 99 5.81 9.71 7.12
N LEU A 100 4.94 9.36 6.16
CA LEU A 100 3.48 9.48 6.30
C LEU A 100 2.79 8.20 6.79
N GLN A 101 3.37 7.02 6.52
CA GLN A 101 2.73 5.75 6.85
C GLN A 101 3.51 4.95 7.89
N VAL A 102 4.82 4.79 7.71
CA VAL A 102 5.61 3.91 8.56
C VAL A 102 5.96 4.58 9.89
N ALA A 103 6.55 5.77 9.86
CA ALA A 103 7.01 6.44 11.08
C ALA A 103 5.84 6.76 12.06
N PRO A 104 4.71 7.35 11.64
CA PRO A 104 3.60 7.60 12.56
C PRO A 104 2.98 6.33 13.12
N SER A 105 2.87 5.25 12.32
CA SER A 105 2.29 3.99 12.77
C SER A 105 3.17 3.27 13.80
N ILE A 106 4.50 3.34 13.67
CA ILE A 106 5.42 2.83 14.67
C ILE A 106 5.32 3.67 15.97
N LEU A 107 5.34 5.00 15.86
CA LEU A 107 5.25 5.88 17.00
C LEU A 107 3.92 5.75 17.77
N ALA A 108 2.83 5.43 17.05
CA ALA A 108 1.51 5.18 17.65
C ALA A 108 1.50 4.01 18.66
N GLN A 109 2.47 3.08 18.58
CA GLN A 109 2.60 1.97 19.54
C GLN A 109 3.11 2.45 20.92
N PHE A 110 3.77 3.60 20.97
CA PHE A 110 4.39 4.10 22.21
C PHE A 110 3.51 5.12 22.95
N LEU A 111 2.80 5.97 22.22
CA LEU A 111 1.98 7.05 22.82
C LEU A 111 0.69 7.24 22.02
N PHE A 112 -0.45 7.26 22.73
CA PHE A 112 -1.79 7.41 22.14
C PHE A 112 -1.94 8.64 21.24
N ILE A 113 -1.24 9.75 21.54
CA ILE A 113 -1.28 10.96 20.71
C ILE A 113 -0.78 10.72 19.28
N PHE A 114 0.17 9.80 19.08
CA PHE A 114 0.65 9.44 17.75
C PHE A 114 -0.37 8.65 16.94
N SER A 115 -1.36 8.01 17.58
CA SER A 115 -2.47 7.37 16.87
C SER A 115 -3.32 8.42 16.13
N PHE A 116 -3.54 9.59 16.75
CA PHE A 116 -4.22 10.71 16.09
C PHE A 116 -3.38 11.29 14.96
N ILE A 117 -2.07 11.42 15.15
CA ILE A 117 -1.15 11.88 14.10
C ILE A 117 -1.14 10.88 12.94
N SER A 118 -1.07 9.58 13.22
CA SER A 118 -1.13 8.52 12.20
C SER A 118 -2.43 8.57 11.39
N PHE A 119 -3.54 8.85 12.05
CA PHE A 119 -4.83 9.05 11.38
C PHE A 119 -4.82 10.28 10.46
N MET A 120 -4.26 11.40 10.91
CA MET A 120 -4.13 12.61 10.08
C MET A 120 -3.18 12.42 8.89
N THR A 121 -2.05 11.74 9.10
CA THR A 121 -1.10 11.46 8.01
C THR A 121 -1.65 10.50 6.96
N LEU A 122 -2.61 9.64 7.31
CA LEU A 122 -3.36 8.84 6.34
C LEU A 122 -4.12 9.73 5.34
N PHE A 123 -4.80 10.78 5.80
CA PHE A 123 -5.49 11.71 4.88
C PHE A 123 -4.50 12.47 4.00
N ALA A 124 -3.37 12.92 4.56
CA ALA A 124 -2.32 13.54 3.77
C ALA A 124 -1.77 12.58 2.71
N TYR A 125 -1.54 11.31 3.06
CA TYR A 125 -1.14 10.28 2.11
C TYR A 125 -2.16 10.09 0.99
N LEU A 126 -3.45 9.93 1.31
CA LEU A 126 -4.51 9.77 0.31
C LEU A 126 -4.63 11.01 -0.59
N TYR A 127 -4.46 12.21 -0.04
CA TYR A 127 -4.41 13.44 -0.82
C TYR A 127 -3.29 13.40 -1.86
N PHE A 128 -2.06 13.04 -1.48
CA PHE A 128 -0.95 12.90 -2.43
C PHE A 128 -1.20 11.79 -3.48
N MET A 129 -1.88 10.72 -3.11
CA MET A 129 -2.27 9.67 -4.05
C MET A 129 -3.29 10.16 -5.10
N CYS A 130 -4.11 11.16 -4.76
CA CYS A 130 -5.05 11.81 -5.69
C CYS A 130 -4.42 12.93 -6.51
N ALA A 131 -3.27 13.51 -6.09
CA ALA A 131 -2.63 14.64 -6.74
C ALA A 131 -2.32 14.36 -8.23
N GLU A 132 -2.28 15.38 -9.05
CA GLU A 132 -1.99 15.24 -10.47
C GLU A 132 -0.50 14.97 -10.71
N GLY A 133 -0.17 13.96 -11.52
CA GLY A 133 1.22 13.68 -11.91
C GLY A 133 1.74 14.78 -12.84
N GLY A 134 3.00 15.15 -12.66
CA GLY A 134 3.67 16.13 -13.50
C GLY A 134 3.99 15.59 -14.92
N GLU A 135 4.43 16.48 -15.79
CA GLU A 135 4.96 16.13 -17.12
C GLU A 135 6.16 15.18 -16.99
N GLU A 136 7.33 15.52 -17.49
CA GLU A 136 8.56 14.79 -17.23
C GLU A 136 9.21 15.27 -15.93
N ASN A 137 9.80 14.37 -15.19
CA ASN A 137 10.52 14.68 -13.95
C ASN A 137 11.76 13.78 -13.80
N GLN A 138 12.52 13.98 -12.70
CA GLN A 138 13.75 13.24 -12.44
C GLN A 138 13.55 11.70 -12.35
N TYR A 139 12.33 11.21 -12.20
CA TYR A 139 12.01 9.78 -12.10
C TYR A 139 11.56 9.17 -13.43
N GLY A 140 11.46 9.96 -14.49
CA GLY A 140 11.18 9.49 -15.85
C GLY A 140 9.99 10.18 -16.54
N SER A 141 9.64 9.65 -17.71
CA SER A 141 8.54 10.16 -18.54
C SER A 141 7.17 9.93 -17.91
N ASN A 142 6.19 10.74 -18.30
CA ASN A 142 4.81 10.62 -17.82
C ASN A 142 4.21 9.26 -18.22
N PRO A 143 3.75 8.43 -17.26
CA PRO A 143 3.21 7.11 -17.55
C PRO A 143 1.93 7.11 -18.39
N LEU A 144 1.29 8.26 -18.58
CA LEU A 144 0.11 8.41 -19.42
C LEU A 144 0.46 8.68 -20.89
N LYS A 145 1.57 9.36 -21.18
CA LYS A 145 2.02 9.66 -22.56
C LYS A 145 2.44 8.41 -23.34
N ASN A 146 2.98 7.40 -22.66
CA ASN A 146 3.42 6.15 -23.29
C ASN A 146 2.26 5.21 -23.69
N LYS A 147 1.00 5.62 -23.46
CA LYS A 147 -0.20 4.83 -23.77
C LYS A 147 -1.08 5.44 -24.86
N GLU A 148 -0.70 6.56 -25.46
CA GLU A 148 -1.37 7.03 -26.66
C GLU A 148 -0.99 6.08 -27.83
N PRO A 149 -1.96 5.39 -28.45
CA PRO A 149 -1.68 4.64 -29.66
C PRO A 149 -1.30 5.66 -30.76
N LEU A 150 -0.24 5.35 -31.51
CA LEU A 150 0.14 6.02 -32.75
C LEU A 150 -0.99 5.95 -33.76
#